data_9f6f67b87ebe2034332ca3f3127353b7
#
_entry.id   9f6f67b87ebe2034332ca3f3127353b7
#
_cell.length_a   1.000
_cell.length_b   1.000
_cell.length_c   1.000
_cell.angle_alpha   90.00
_cell.angle_beta   90.00
_cell.angle_gamma   90.00
#
_symmetry.space_group_name_H-M   'P 1'
#
loop_
_entity.id
_entity.type
_entity.pdbx_description
1 polymer ?
#
loop_
_entity_poly.entity_id
_entity_poly.type
_entity_poly.pdbx_seq_one_letter_code
_entity_poly.pdbx_strand_id
1 'polypeptide(L)'
;MRLCSIASGSSGNCIYVGSEAAHLLVDVGISGKKTEAGLKELALSGNDIDGILITHEHADHIQGLGIMARKYEIPIYATAGTIAAMKDCKGLGSVDHGLFHEVKEDTKFTIKDLTINPM
;
A
#
# COMPACT_ATOMS: atom_id res chain seq x y z
N MET A 1 12.42 -13.95 -1.72
CA MET A 1 11.25 -13.08 -1.44
C MET A 1 10.92 -13.13 0.04
N ARG A 2 10.62 -11.98 0.62
CA ARG A 2 10.22 -11.87 2.02
C ARG A 2 8.75 -11.52 2.13
N LEU A 3 8.05 -12.14 3.06
CA LEU A 3 6.66 -11.83 3.36
C LEU A 3 6.53 -11.65 4.87
N CYS A 4 6.04 -10.50 5.31
CA CYS A 4 5.90 -10.22 6.73
C CYS A 4 4.61 -9.48 7.02
N SER A 5 3.80 -10.02 7.93
CA SER A 5 2.61 -9.32 8.40
C SER A 5 3.02 -8.27 9.44
N ILE A 6 2.91 -7.00 9.08
CA ILE A 6 3.14 -5.91 10.03
C ILE A 6 1.94 -5.80 10.95
N ALA A 7 0.72 -5.98 10.41
CA ALA A 7 -0.51 -5.98 11.18
C ALA A 7 -1.58 -6.79 10.45
N SER A 8 -2.45 -7.45 11.20
CA SER A 8 -3.59 -8.18 10.62
C SER A 8 -4.76 -8.16 11.60
N GLY A 9 -5.96 -8.31 11.03
CA GLY A 9 -7.19 -8.37 11.81
C GLY A 9 -8.07 -7.14 11.64
N SER A 10 -9.10 -7.03 12.46
CA SER A 10 -10.11 -5.97 12.38
C SER A 10 -9.58 -4.59 12.78
N SER A 11 -8.45 -4.53 13.48
CA SER A 11 -7.83 -3.27 13.88
C SER A 11 -6.94 -2.67 12.79
N GLY A 12 -6.78 -3.35 11.67
CA GLY A 12 -6.02 -2.87 10.52
C GLY A 12 -5.11 -3.94 9.94
N ASN A 13 -4.89 -3.85 8.63
CA ASN A 13 -4.07 -4.80 7.89
C ASN A 13 -2.92 -4.07 7.20
N CYS A 14 -1.73 -4.64 7.29
CA CYS A 14 -0.56 -4.13 6.59
C CYS A 14 0.44 -5.26 6.42
N ILE A 15 0.69 -5.65 5.19
CA ILE A 15 1.59 -6.76 4.86
C ILE A 15 2.75 -6.24 4.02
N TYR A 16 3.96 -6.60 4.42
CA TYR A 16 5.16 -6.28 3.64
C TYR A 16 5.50 -7.45 2.73
N VAL A 17 5.78 -7.16 1.46
CA VAL A 17 6.27 -8.14 0.48
C VAL A 17 7.52 -7.55 -0.16
N GLY A 18 8.62 -8.29 -0.10
CA GLY A 18 9.88 -7.79 -0.65
C GLY A 18 10.67 -8.84 -1.41
N SER A 19 11.44 -8.36 -2.38
CA SER A 19 12.46 -9.11 -3.10
C SER A 19 13.79 -8.41 -2.91
N GLU A 20 14.81 -8.82 -3.64
CA GLU A 20 16.10 -8.13 -3.61
C GLU A 20 16.01 -6.72 -4.19
N ALA A 21 15.12 -6.50 -5.15
CA ALA A 21 15.02 -5.23 -5.86
C ALA A 21 13.79 -4.40 -5.51
N ALA A 22 12.72 -5.02 -5.02
CA ALA A 22 11.43 -4.34 -4.81
C ALA A 22 10.89 -4.55 -3.40
N HIS A 23 10.22 -3.50 -2.89
CA HIS A 23 9.59 -3.51 -1.57
C HIS A 23 8.16 -2.99 -1.72
N LEU A 24 7.17 -3.79 -1.34
CA LEU A 24 5.77 -3.44 -1.46
C LEU A 24 5.06 -3.54 -0.12
N LEU A 25 4.01 -2.73 0.05
CA LEU A 25 3.05 -2.90 1.13
C LEU A 25 1.71 -3.31 0.52
N VAL A 26 1.06 -4.29 1.12
CA VAL A 26 -0.32 -4.66 0.78
C VAL A 26 -1.21 -4.15 1.90
N ASP A 27 -2.00 -3.16 1.59
CA ASP A 27 -2.82 -2.39 2.51
C ASP A 27 -2.01 -1.62 3.56
N VAL A 28 -2.52 -0.48 3.99
CA VAL A 28 -1.95 0.33 5.07
C VAL A 28 -3.12 0.72 5.98
N GLY A 29 -3.65 -0.29 6.66
CA GLY A 29 -4.83 -0.15 7.52
C GLY A 29 -4.51 0.29 8.94
N ILE A 30 -3.24 0.50 9.27
CA ILE A 30 -2.80 1.03 10.56
C ILE A 30 -2.28 2.46 10.36
N SER A 31 -2.05 3.18 11.46
CA SER A 31 -1.57 4.56 11.36
C SER A 31 -0.22 4.62 10.64
N GLY A 32 0.09 5.79 10.07
CA GLY A 32 1.38 6.01 9.43
C GLY A 32 2.54 5.75 10.39
N LYS A 33 2.38 6.19 11.64
CA LYS A 33 3.40 5.99 12.68
C LYS A 33 3.66 4.51 12.95
N LYS A 34 2.60 3.70 13.05
CA LYS A 34 2.74 2.24 13.25
C LYS A 34 3.33 1.57 12.03
N THR A 35 2.98 2.03 10.84
CA THR A 35 3.54 1.52 9.59
C THR A 35 5.04 1.76 9.54
N GLU A 36 5.47 2.98 9.85
CA GLU A 36 6.89 3.32 9.88
C GLU A 36 7.65 2.51 10.93
N ALA A 37 7.04 2.29 12.11
CA ALA A 37 7.65 1.47 13.15
C ALA A 37 7.84 0.02 12.70
N GLY A 38 6.85 -0.54 12.00
CA GLY A 38 6.94 -1.88 11.45
C GLY A 38 8.03 -2.02 10.40
N LEU A 39 8.15 -1.03 9.51
CA LEU A 39 9.21 -1.02 8.50
C LEU A 39 10.58 -0.90 9.15
N LYS A 40 10.71 -0.11 10.21
CA LYS A 40 11.97 0.05 10.93
C LYS A 40 12.44 -1.29 11.53
N GLU A 41 11.52 -2.09 12.03
CA GLU A 41 11.85 -3.42 12.54
C GLU A 41 12.41 -4.33 11.44
N LEU A 42 12.07 -4.06 10.17
CA LEU A 42 12.57 -4.79 9.01
C LEU A 42 13.83 -4.13 8.43
N ALA A 43 14.38 -3.14 9.12
CA ALA A 43 15.51 -2.32 8.66
C ALA A 43 15.19 -1.54 7.38
N LEU A 44 13.93 -1.10 7.24
CA LEU A 44 13.45 -0.34 6.09
C LEU A 44 12.84 0.99 6.54
N SER A 45 12.67 1.91 5.58
CA SER A 45 11.93 3.15 5.78
C SER A 45 10.89 3.28 4.67
N GLY A 46 10.00 4.27 4.79
CA GLY A 46 9.02 4.54 3.74
C GLY A 46 9.66 4.87 2.40
N ASN A 47 10.88 5.43 2.41
CA ASN A 47 11.61 5.74 1.18
C ASN A 47 12.01 4.49 0.38
N ASP A 48 12.05 3.34 1.04
CA ASP A 48 12.41 2.07 0.38
C ASP A 48 11.21 1.43 -0.31
N ILE A 49 9.99 1.88 -0.01
CA ILE A 49 8.77 1.26 -0.53
C ILE A 49 8.52 1.73 -1.97
N ASP A 50 8.38 0.77 -2.87
CA ASP A 50 8.20 1.02 -4.30
C ASP A 50 6.74 1.13 -4.72
N GLY A 51 5.84 0.61 -3.90
CA GLY A 51 4.41 0.67 -4.19
C GLY A 51 3.57 0.16 -3.05
N ILE A 52 2.31 0.60 -3.02
CA ILE A 52 1.32 0.11 -2.06
C ILE A 52 0.17 -0.47 -2.87
N LEU A 53 -0.18 -1.72 -2.59
CA LEU A 53 -1.31 -2.40 -3.22
C LEU A 53 -2.49 -2.33 -2.26
N ILE A 54 -3.64 -1.85 -2.72
CA ILE A 54 -4.84 -1.74 -1.90
C ILE A 54 -5.87 -2.77 -2.37
N THR A 55 -6.29 -3.64 -1.44
CA THR A 55 -7.28 -4.67 -1.72
C THR A 55 -8.70 -4.17 -1.52
N HIS A 56 -8.92 -3.32 -0.53
CA HIS A 56 -10.23 -2.75 -0.20
C HIS A 56 -10.10 -1.31 0.27
N GLU A 57 -11.13 -0.49 0.02
CA GLU A 57 -11.17 0.92 0.43
C GLU A 57 -11.60 1.12 1.89
N HIS A 58 -11.84 0.06 2.65
CA HIS A 58 -12.28 0.15 4.05
C HIS A 58 -11.16 0.68 4.95
N ALA A 59 -11.53 1.33 6.06
CA ALA A 59 -10.58 1.97 6.96
C ALA A 59 -9.50 1.01 7.49
N ASP A 60 -9.84 -0.25 7.72
CA ASP A 60 -8.89 -1.27 8.19
C ASP A 60 -7.87 -1.69 7.12
N HIS A 61 -7.95 -1.09 5.90
CA HIS A 61 -7.00 -1.31 4.82
C HIS A 61 -6.29 -0.03 4.38
N ILE A 62 -6.82 1.16 4.72
CA ILE A 62 -6.28 2.43 4.19
C ILE A 62 -6.02 3.51 5.24
N GLN A 63 -6.11 3.20 6.54
CA GLN A 63 -6.00 4.22 7.61
C GLN A 63 -4.74 5.08 7.49
N GLY A 64 -3.59 4.48 7.24
CA GLY A 64 -2.33 5.21 7.13
C GLY A 64 -1.89 5.52 5.71
N LEU A 65 -2.71 5.15 4.72
CA LEU A 65 -2.33 5.24 3.30
C LEU A 65 -1.99 6.67 2.89
N GLY A 66 -2.87 7.62 3.20
CA GLY A 66 -2.68 9.01 2.78
C GLY A 66 -1.40 9.61 3.33
N ILE A 67 -1.10 9.34 4.61
CA ILE A 67 0.10 9.84 5.26
C ILE A 67 1.35 9.26 4.61
N MET A 68 1.39 7.94 4.42
CA MET A 68 2.54 7.29 3.81
C MET A 68 2.75 7.73 2.36
N ALA A 69 1.67 7.79 1.59
CA ALA A 69 1.77 8.21 0.19
C ALA A 69 2.25 9.65 0.05
N ARG A 70 1.73 10.58 0.86
CA ARG A 70 2.15 12.00 0.82
C ARG A 70 3.60 12.17 1.26
N LYS A 71 3.96 11.53 2.37
CA LYS A 71 5.28 11.72 2.98
C LYS A 71 6.41 11.18 2.10
N TYR A 72 6.18 10.05 1.46
CA TYR A 72 7.23 9.35 0.70
C TYR A 72 6.96 9.28 -0.81
N GLU A 73 5.85 9.88 -1.27
CA GLU A 73 5.46 9.88 -2.68
C GLU A 73 5.39 8.47 -3.27
N ILE A 74 4.74 7.55 -2.52
CA ILE A 74 4.67 6.14 -2.89
C ILE A 74 3.49 5.91 -3.85
N PRO A 75 3.72 5.27 -5.03
CA PRO A 75 2.62 4.93 -5.93
C PRO A 75 1.63 3.97 -5.28
N ILE A 76 0.34 4.18 -5.57
CA ILE A 76 -0.76 3.36 -5.04
C ILE A 76 -1.38 2.59 -6.19
N TYR A 77 -1.47 1.28 -6.06
CA TYR A 77 -2.03 0.39 -7.09
C TYR A 77 -3.33 -0.22 -6.60
N ALA A 78 -4.40 0.00 -7.34
CA ALA A 78 -5.72 -0.53 -7.01
C ALA A 78 -6.59 -0.59 -8.24
N THR A 79 -7.73 -1.31 -8.16
CA THR A 79 -8.70 -1.32 -9.25
C THR A 79 -9.39 0.04 -9.36
N ALA A 80 -10.00 0.32 -10.53
CA ALA A 80 -10.68 1.59 -10.77
C ALA A 80 -11.76 1.88 -9.73
N GLY A 81 -12.54 0.86 -9.36
CA GLY A 81 -13.60 1.01 -8.35
C GLY A 81 -13.05 1.35 -6.98
N THR A 82 -11.97 0.69 -6.58
CA THR A 82 -11.31 0.96 -5.30
C THR A 82 -10.71 2.37 -5.29
N ILE A 83 -10.07 2.78 -6.39
CA ILE A 83 -9.51 4.13 -6.50
C ILE A 83 -10.61 5.19 -6.37
N ALA A 84 -11.73 5.00 -7.07
CA ALA A 84 -12.84 5.94 -7.00
C ALA A 84 -13.39 6.06 -5.57
N ALA A 85 -13.56 4.92 -4.89
CA ALA A 85 -14.03 4.91 -3.50
C ALA A 85 -13.03 5.57 -2.55
N MET A 86 -11.73 5.35 -2.76
CA MET A 86 -10.69 5.98 -1.94
C MET A 86 -10.67 7.49 -2.10
N LYS A 87 -10.87 8.00 -3.32
CA LYS A 87 -10.89 9.45 -3.57
C LYS A 87 -12.05 10.15 -2.86
N ASP A 88 -13.15 9.43 -2.63
CA ASP A 88 -14.29 9.95 -1.87
C ASP A 88 -14.11 9.80 -0.36
N CYS A 89 -13.07 9.13 0.09
CA CYS A 89 -12.85 8.86 1.50
C CYS A 89 -12.16 10.03 2.20
N LYS A 90 -12.86 10.65 3.15
CA LYS A 90 -12.33 11.79 3.89
C LYS A 90 -11.08 11.45 4.71
N GLY A 91 -11.00 10.22 5.20
CA GLY A 91 -9.87 9.77 6.01
C GLY A 91 -8.56 9.68 5.24
N LEU A 92 -8.63 9.59 3.90
CA LEU A 92 -7.44 9.53 3.06
C LEU A 92 -6.71 10.89 3.05
N GLY A 93 -7.45 11.97 3.10
CA GLY A 93 -6.89 13.31 2.97
C GLY A 93 -6.51 13.63 1.53
N SER A 94 -5.67 14.64 1.37
CA SER A 94 -5.23 15.09 0.06
C SER A 94 -4.04 14.27 -0.43
N VAL A 95 -4.24 13.48 -1.49
CA VAL A 95 -3.19 12.67 -2.11
C VAL A 95 -3.09 13.06 -3.58
N ASP A 96 -1.87 13.24 -4.07
CA ASP A 96 -1.63 13.55 -5.48
C ASP A 96 -2.21 12.45 -6.35
N HIS A 97 -3.11 12.82 -7.26
CA HIS A 97 -3.76 11.85 -8.14
C HIS A 97 -2.76 11.13 -9.06
N GLY A 98 -1.60 11.73 -9.31
CA GLY A 98 -0.54 11.08 -10.07
C GLY A 98 0.07 9.86 -9.40
N LEU A 99 -0.17 9.69 -8.10
CA LEU A 99 0.29 8.51 -7.37
C LEU A 99 -0.65 7.30 -7.56
N PHE A 100 -1.89 7.52 -7.99
CA PHE A 100 -2.84 6.42 -8.22
C PHE A 100 -2.59 5.74 -9.55
N HIS A 101 -2.41 4.43 -9.51
CA HIS A 101 -2.22 3.59 -10.71
C HIS A 101 -3.32 2.54 -10.74
N GLU A 102 -4.16 2.59 -11.76
CA GLU A 102 -5.22 1.61 -11.94
C GLU A 102 -4.64 0.27 -12.37
N VAL A 103 -5.10 -0.81 -11.73
CA VAL A 103 -4.80 -2.17 -12.13
C VAL A 103 -6.11 -2.87 -12.48
N LYS A 104 -6.05 -3.83 -13.39
CA LYS A 104 -7.22 -4.58 -13.84
C LYS A 104 -7.18 -5.99 -13.28
N GLU A 105 -8.35 -6.48 -12.85
CA GLU A 105 -8.47 -7.86 -12.40
C GLU A 105 -8.01 -8.81 -13.51
N ASP A 106 -7.35 -9.89 -13.11
CA ASP A 106 -6.84 -10.93 -14.01
C ASP A 106 -5.79 -10.44 -15.02
N THR A 107 -5.29 -9.22 -14.86
CA THR A 107 -4.22 -8.70 -15.70
C THR A 107 -2.95 -8.55 -14.87
N LYS A 108 -1.93 -9.34 -15.17
CA LYS A 108 -0.66 -9.29 -14.46
C LYS A 108 0.08 -7.99 -14.77
N PHE A 109 0.76 -7.47 -13.76
CA PHE A 109 1.66 -6.34 -13.94
C PHE A 109 2.90 -6.54 -13.07
N THR A 110 3.94 -5.76 -13.32
CA THR A 110 5.19 -5.88 -12.59
C THR A 110 5.56 -4.58 -11.90
N ILE A 111 6.17 -4.70 -10.71
CA ILE A 111 6.84 -3.61 -10.03
C ILE A 111 8.26 -4.12 -9.82
N LYS A 112 9.20 -3.55 -10.57
CA LYS A 112 10.58 -4.04 -10.62
C LYS A 112 10.61 -5.54 -10.95
N ASP A 113 11.14 -6.39 -10.06
CA ASP A 113 11.23 -7.83 -10.29
C ASP A 113 10.04 -8.62 -9.77
N LEU A 114 9.05 -7.95 -9.17
CA LEU A 114 7.86 -8.62 -8.64
C LEU A 114 6.72 -8.59 -9.65
N THR A 115 6.15 -9.76 -9.92
CA THR A 115 4.97 -9.90 -10.77
C THR A 115 3.74 -10.01 -9.87
N ILE A 116 2.75 -9.16 -10.11
CA ILE A 116 1.51 -9.10 -9.34
C ILE A 116 0.36 -9.57 -10.22
N ASN A 117 -0.46 -10.46 -9.68
CA ASN A 117 -1.65 -10.97 -10.36
C ASN A 117 -2.90 -10.63 -9.55
N PRO A 118 -3.58 -9.52 -9.84
CA PRO A 118 -4.82 -9.16 -9.15
C PRO A 118 -5.93 -10.15 -9.47
N MET A 119 -6.60 -10.63 -8.46
CA MET A 119 -7.74 -11.55 -8.64
C MET A 119 -8.99 -10.97 -8.00
#